data_795cc3afe7f4f843fcd74d2caf892cd1
#
_entry.id   795cc3afe7f4f843fcd74d2caf892cd1
#
_cell.length_a   1.000
_cell.length_b   1.000
_cell.length_c   1.000
_cell.angle_alpha   90.00
_cell.angle_beta   90.00
_cell.angle_gamma   90.00
#
_symmetry.space_group_name_H-M   'P 1'
#
loop_
_entity.id
_entity.type
_entity.pdbx_description
1 polymer ?
#
loop_
_entity_poly.entity_id
_entity_poly.type
_entity_poly.pdbx_seq_one_letter_code
_entity_poly.pdbx_strand_id
1 'polypeptide(L)'
;MCGDYAHQTSPRYQYRRVSGCKTLGLNEIATVNVSFDRSVPFTPYDENKRLGAFIVIDKLTNETVAAGLIRFALRRSVNVHWQLFEVTKTARAEMKHQSARCLWFTGLSGSGKSTIANLLEKRLHAEGKHTYILDGDNIRHGLNRDLGFTEAARVENIRRVAEVAKLLVDAGLIVIVAFISPYRAERQFARSPFGPGEFIEVFVDTPLEECERRDAKGLYAKVRRGSYRTLPAFTATMNRRNRRKFIFERQD
;
A
#
# COMPACT_ATOMS: atom_id res chain seq x y z
N MET A 1 -7.47 6.51 8.77
CA MET A 1 -7.24 7.10 7.44
C MET A 1 -8.28 8.20 7.24
N CYS A 2 -7.83 9.43 7.09
CA CYS A 2 -8.71 10.54 6.73
C CYS A 2 -8.80 10.58 5.20
N GLY A 3 -9.98 10.38 4.65
CA GLY A 3 -10.20 10.43 3.20
C GLY A 3 -10.87 11.74 2.78
N ASP A 4 -10.40 12.33 1.69
CA ASP A 4 -10.95 13.54 1.10
C ASP A 4 -12.32 13.28 0.48
N TYR A 5 -13.35 13.97 0.96
CA TYR A 5 -14.58 14.15 0.23
C TYR A 5 -14.99 15.63 0.25
N ALA A 6 -15.00 16.22 -0.94
CA ALA A 6 -15.63 17.49 -1.17
C ALA A 6 -17.12 17.26 -1.41
N HIS A 7 -17.99 17.83 -0.59
CA HIS A 7 -19.40 18.04 -0.95
C HIS A 7 -19.68 19.53 -1.06
N GLN A 8 -20.18 19.89 -2.23
CA GLN A 8 -20.81 21.18 -2.49
C GLN A 8 -22.02 21.35 -1.59
N THR A 9 -22.17 22.54 -1.14
CA THR A 9 -23.37 23.32 -0.87
C THR A 9 -23.40 23.93 0.51
N SER A 10 -23.14 25.15 0.54
CA SER A 10 -23.75 26.28 1.26
C SER A 10 -22.70 27.34 1.64
N PRO A 11 -22.94 28.63 1.46
CA PRO A 11 -21.88 29.66 1.47
C PRO A 11 -21.41 30.11 2.85
N ARG A 12 -21.62 29.34 3.92
CA ARG A 12 -21.27 29.75 5.29
C ARG A 12 -20.22 28.91 6.02
N TYR A 13 -19.67 27.83 5.40
CA TYR A 13 -18.61 27.04 6.03
C TYR A 13 -17.48 26.82 5.05
N GLN A 14 -16.33 27.42 5.30
CA GLN A 14 -15.10 27.12 4.59
C GLN A 14 -14.53 25.83 5.16
N TYR A 15 -14.71 24.70 4.45
CA TYR A 15 -14.05 23.46 4.78
C TYR A 15 -12.59 23.51 4.36
N ARG A 16 -11.68 23.46 5.32
CA ARG A 16 -10.26 23.29 5.04
C ARG A 16 -10.00 21.83 4.69
N ARG A 17 -9.55 21.56 3.47
CA ARG A 17 -9.09 20.23 3.06
C ARG A 17 -7.85 19.90 3.86
N VAL A 18 -7.92 18.89 4.74
CA VAL A 18 -6.77 18.30 5.42
C VAL A 18 -6.56 16.91 4.83
N SER A 19 -5.50 16.75 4.06
CA SER A 19 -5.12 15.47 3.44
C SER A 19 -4.18 14.71 4.37
N GLY A 20 -4.57 13.48 4.78
CA GLY A 20 -3.67 12.55 5.44
C GLY A 20 -3.32 12.85 6.90
N CYS A 21 -4.18 13.51 7.68
CA CYS A 21 -3.91 13.75 9.11
C CYS A 21 -4.12 12.49 9.96
N LYS A 22 -3.25 12.33 10.96
CA LYS A 22 -3.38 11.27 11.99
C LYS A 22 -4.21 11.70 13.19
N THR A 23 -4.45 12.99 13.32
CA THR A 23 -5.19 13.63 14.42
C THR A 23 -6.12 14.68 13.86
N LEU A 24 -7.27 14.85 14.49
CA LEU A 24 -8.20 15.95 14.23
C LEU A 24 -8.05 16.99 15.33
N GLY A 25 -7.95 18.24 14.95
CA GLY A 25 -7.96 19.37 15.87
C GLY A 25 -9.38 19.79 16.25
N LEU A 26 -9.47 20.74 17.16
CA LEU A 26 -10.75 21.31 17.59
C LEU A 26 -11.48 21.95 16.40
N ASN A 27 -12.77 21.65 16.24
CA ASN A 27 -13.64 22.13 15.15
C ASN A 27 -13.23 21.65 13.73
N GLU A 28 -12.44 20.59 13.62
CA GLU A 28 -12.16 19.97 12.34
C GLU A 28 -13.18 18.86 12.02
N ILE A 29 -13.49 18.73 10.73
CA ILE A 29 -14.39 17.71 10.20
C ILE A 29 -13.62 16.85 9.20
N ALA A 30 -13.71 15.52 9.36
CA ALA A 30 -13.09 14.58 8.44
C ALA A 30 -13.95 13.34 8.21
N THR A 31 -13.69 12.63 7.13
CA THR A 31 -14.20 11.28 6.95
C THR A 31 -13.16 10.30 7.46
N VAL A 32 -13.55 9.46 8.40
CA VAL A 32 -12.66 8.49 9.08
C VAL A 32 -13.22 7.08 8.99
N ASN A 33 -12.34 6.09 9.02
CA ASN A 33 -12.71 4.70 9.21
C ASN A 33 -12.65 4.37 10.70
N VAL A 34 -13.78 3.99 11.27
CA VAL A 34 -13.89 3.61 12.68
C VAL A 34 -13.96 2.09 12.79
N SER A 35 -13.15 1.51 13.68
CA SER A 35 -13.21 0.09 14.03
C SER A 35 -13.65 -0.03 15.49
N PHE A 36 -14.65 -0.88 15.73
CA PHE A 36 -15.14 -1.19 17.08
C PHE A 36 -14.52 -2.50 17.55
N ASP A 37 -14.27 -2.62 18.84
CA ASP A 37 -13.76 -3.85 19.50
C ASP A 37 -14.82 -4.95 19.60
N ARG A 38 -16.10 -4.59 19.43
CA ARG A 38 -17.25 -5.50 19.43
C ARG A 38 -18.27 -5.11 18.37
N SER A 39 -19.12 -6.04 17.99
CA SER A 39 -20.22 -5.79 17.04
C SER A 39 -21.23 -4.81 17.63
N VAL A 40 -21.52 -3.73 16.92
CA VAL A 40 -22.48 -2.71 17.29
C VAL A 40 -23.54 -2.63 16.18
N PRO A 41 -24.83 -2.75 16.49
CA PRO A 41 -25.90 -2.54 15.51
C PRO A 41 -25.94 -1.06 15.12
N PHE A 42 -25.97 -0.79 13.81
CA PHE A 42 -26.12 0.56 13.27
C PHE A 42 -26.83 0.53 11.93
N THR A 43 -27.31 1.69 11.48
CA THR A 43 -27.77 1.96 10.12
C THR A 43 -27.07 3.22 9.61
N PRO A 44 -26.98 3.43 8.30
CA PRO A 44 -26.54 4.72 7.75
C PRO A 44 -27.37 5.88 8.31
N TYR A 45 -26.73 6.99 8.59
CA TYR A 45 -27.38 8.17 9.17
C TYR A 45 -28.54 8.69 8.33
N ASP A 46 -28.43 8.59 7.01
CA ASP A 46 -29.45 9.02 6.05
C ASP A 46 -30.72 8.15 6.16
N GLU A 47 -30.59 6.89 6.57
CA GLU A 47 -31.70 5.96 6.77
C GLU A 47 -32.30 6.10 8.17
N ASN A 48 -31.48 6.24 9.19
CA ASN A 48 -31.92 6.37 10.59
C ASN A 48 -30.99 7.25 11.41
N LYS A 49 -31.44 8.47 11.72
CA LYS A 49 -30.65 9.48 12.46
C LYS A 49 -30.23 9.04 13.86
N ARG A 50 -31.02 8.19 14.54
CA ARG A 50 -30.72 7.73 15.91
C ARG A 50 -29.68 6.63 15.93
N LEU A 51 -29.72 5.69 15.00
CA LEU A 51 -28.79 4.56 14.92
C LEU A 51 -27.56 4.86 14.05
N GLY A 52 -27.60 5.95 13.28
CA GLY A 52 -26.53 6.36 12.40
C GLY A 52 -25.62 7.45 12.96
N ALA A 53 -25.84 7.90 14.21
CA ALA A 53 -25.00 8.89 14.88
C ALA A 53 -24.35 8.31 16.14
N PHE A 54 -23.16 8.80 16.47
CA PHE A 54 -22.45 8.41 17.69
C PHE A 54 -21.65 9.58 18.26
N ILE A 55 -21.29 9.47 19.54
CA ILE A 55 -20.32 10.35 20.20
C ILE A 55 -19.09 9.54 20.61
N VAL A 56 -17.95 10.20 20.67
CA VAL A 56 -16.70 9.65 21.18
C VAL A 56 -16.44 10.28 22.54
N ILE A 57 -16.28 9.42 23.54
CA ILE A 57 -16.02 9.84 24.92
C ILE A 57 -14.61 9.36 25.29
N ASP A 58 -13.80 10.26 25.81
CA ASP A 58 -12.50 9.89 26.38
C ASP A 58 -12.70 9.10 27.67
N LYS A 59 -12.07 7.92 27.78
CA LYS A 59 -12.22 7.03 28.93
C LYS A 59 -11.58 7.56 30.23
N LEU A 60 -10.62 8.47 30.13
CA LEU A 60 -9.89 9.00 31.28
C LEU A 60 -10.57 10.25 31.84
N THR A 61 -10.99 11.15 30.96
CA THR A 61 -11.60 12.44 31.34
C THR A 61 -13.11 12.39 31.39
N ASN A 62 -13.76 11.38 30.81
CA ASN A 62 -15.20 11.27 30.58
C ASN A 62 -15.79 12.44 29.77
N GLU A 63 -14.95 13.15 29.03
CA GLU A 63 -15.38 14.26 28.18
C GLU A 63 -15.78 13.75 26.79
N THR A 64 -16.76 14.38 26.16
CA THR A 64 -17.11 14.14 24.76
C THR A 64 -16.10 14.85 23.88
N VAL A 65 -15.27 14.07 23.18
CA VAL A 65 -14.18 14.59 22.35
C VAL A 65 -14.54 14.69 20.87
N ALA A 66 -15.55 13.96 20.40
CA ALA A 66 -16.03 14.06 19.04
C ALA A 66 -17.47 13.54 18.87
N ALA A 67 -18.07 13.85 17.75
CA ALA A 67 -19.31 13.23 17.28
C ALA A 67 -19.15 12.78 15.82
N GLY A 68 -19.85 11.73 15.44
CA GLY A 68 -19.76 11.19 14.09
C GLY A 68 -21.09 10.73 13.53
N LEU A 69 -21.17 10.73 12.19
CA LEU A 69 -22.29 10.22 11.42
C LEU A 69 -21.82 9.04 10.58
N ILE A 70 -22.48 7.90 10.72
CA ILE A 70 -22.15 6.68 9.98
C ILE A 70 -22.74 6.78 8.59
N ARG A 71 -21.91 6.68 7.57
CA ARG A 71 -22.36 6.70 6.17
C ARG A 71 -22.70 5.31 5.67
N PHE A 72 -21.83 4.34 5.91
CA PHE A 72 -22.02 2.95 5.52
C PHE A 72 -21.08 2.01 6.27
N ALA A 73 -21.44 0.73 6.31
CA ALA A 73 -20.55 -0.31 6.78
C ALA A 73 -19.43 -0.54 5.77
N LEU A 74 -18.19 -0.48 6.22
CA LEU A 74 -17.12 -1.11 5.48
C LEU A 74 -17.31 -2.62 5.63
N ARG A 75 -18.06 -3.23 4.72
CA ARG A 75 -18.31 -4.66 4.73
C ARG A 75 -16.98 -5.40 4.55
N ARG A 76 -16.33 -5.75 5.65
CA ARG A 76 -15.56 -6.99 5.65
C ARG A 76 -16.63 -8.06 5.60
N SER A 77 -16.62 -8.86 4.56
CA SER A 77 -17.57 -9.96 4.39
C SER A 77 -17.47 -10.89 5.62
N VAL A 78 -18.39 -10.72 6.57
CA VAL A 78 -18.42 -11.46 7.83
C VAL A 78 -18.75 -12.94 7.60
N ASN A 79 -19.26 -13.26 6.42
CA ASN A 79 -19.68 -14.60 5.99
C ASN A 79 -18.66 -15.26 5.03
N VAL A 80 -17.39 -14.84 5.04
CA VAL A 80 -16.33 -15.51 4.28
C VAL A 80 -15.72 -16.58 5.16
N HIS A 81 -15.98 -17.83 4.81
CA HIS A 81 -15.30 -18.98 5.39
C HIS A 81 -14.11 -19.34 4.48
N TRP A 82 -12.97 -19.59 5.09
CA TRP A 82 -11.81 -20.08 4.36
C TRP A 82 -12.11 -21.49 3.82
N GLN A 83 -12.08 -21.64 2.50
CA GLN A 83 -12.20 -22.94 1.85
C GLN A 83 -10.81 -23.58 1.77
N LEU A 84 -10.70 -24.79 2.32
CA LEU A 84 -9.50 -25.60 2.17
C LEU A 84 -9.57 -26.33 0.84
N PHE A 85 -8.57 -26.13 0.00
CA PHE A 85 -8.42 -26.84 -1.27
C PHE A 85 -7.34 -27.93 -1.14
N GLU A 86 -7.53 -29.04 -1.82
CA GLU A 86 -6.60 -30.18 -1.80
C GLU A 86 -5.27 -29.83 -2.49
N VAL A 87 -5.32 -29.04 -3.59
CA VAL A 87 -4.12 -28.54 -4.26
C VAL A 87 -3.52 -27.42 -3.46
N THR A 88 -2.46 -27.73 -2.72
CA THR A 88 -1.76 -26.79 -1.84
C THR A 88 -0.76 -25.92 -2.61
N LYS A 89 -0.33 -24.83 -1.98
CA LYS A 89 0.76 -23.98 -2.48
C LYS A 89 2.04 -24.80 -2.71
N THR A 90 2.38 -25.70 -1.79
CA THR A 90 3.56 -26.56 -1.90
C THR A 90 3.46 -27.45 -3.14
N ALA A 91 2.33 -28.12 -3.36
CA ALA A 91 2.11 -28.93 -4.55
C ALA A 91 2.23 -28.13 -5.86
N ARG A 92 1.71 -26.88 -5.88
CA ARG A 92 1.86 -25.99 -7.05
C ARG A 92 3.31 -25.58 -7.31
N ALA A 93 4.09 -25.34 -6.25
CA ALA A 93 5.51 -24.98 -6.34
C ALA A 93 6.37 -26.16 -6.78
N GLU A 94 6.11 -27.36 -6.24
CA GLU A 94 6.79 -28.61 -6.61
C GLU A 94 6.59 -28.94 -8.09
N MET A 95 5.36 -28.83 -8.60
CA MET A 95 5.09 -28.99 -10.05
C MET A 95 5.93 -28.07 -10.93
N LYS A 96 6.34 -26.91 -10.42
CA LYS A 96 7.15 -25.92 -11.15
C LYS A 96 8.64 -26.03 -10.83
N HIS A 97 9.04 -27.02 -10.04
CA HIS A 97 10.42 -27.23 -9.61
C HIS A 97 11.09 -25.96 -9.08
N GLN A 98 10.37 -25.23 -8.19
CA GLN A 98 10.85 -23.97 -7.65
C GLN A 98 10.26 -23.66 -6.26
N SER A 99 10.94 -22.76 -5.54
CA SER A 99 10.41 -22.17 -4.32
C SER A 99 9.69 -20.86 -4.64
N ALA A 100 8.37 -20.84 -4.46
CA ALA A 100 7.56 -19.64 -4.68
C ALA A 100 7.93 -18.56 -3.67
N ARG A 101 8.27 -17.36 -4.14
CA ARG A 101 8.72 -16.23 -3.32
C ARG A 101 8.29 -14.90 -3.92
N CYS A 102 8.18 -13.88 -3.07
CA CYS A 102 7.98 -12.50 -3.47
C CYS A 102 9.29 -11.72 -3.28
N LEU A 103 9.84 -11.19 -4.36
CA LEU A 103 11.00 -10.29 -4.37
C LEU A 103 10.48 -8.85 -4.49
N TRP A 104 10.46 -8.12 -3.38
CA TRP A 104 9.92 -6.76 -3.30
C TRP A 104 11.02 -5.73 -3.45
N PHE A 105 11.16 -5.17 -4.66
CA PHE A 105 12.10 -4.10 -4.94
C PHE A 105 11.53 -2.76 -4.49
N THR A 106 12.28 -2.06 -3.65
CA THR A 106 11.98 -0.70 -3.20
C THR A 106 13.14 0.24 -3.48
N GLY A 107 12.87 1.53 -3.62
CA GLY A 107 13.89 2.54 -3.94
C GLY A 107 13.27 3.75 -4.64
N LEU A 108 14.07 4.80 -4.87
CA LEU A 108 13.65 6.04 -5.50
C LEU A 108 13.14 5.84 -6.94
N SER A 109 12.34 6.79 -7.45
CA SER A 109 12.07 6.85 -8.89
C SER A 109 13.40 7.02 -9.65
N GLY A 110 13.56 6.35 -10.77
CA GLY A 110 14.85 6.39 -11.51
C GLY A 110 15.99 5.56 -10.91
N SER A 111 15.79 4.85 -9.78
CA SER A 111 16.85 4.05 -9.16
C SER A 111 17.23 2.77 -9.93
N GLY A 112 16.47 2.39 -10.96
CA GLY A 112 16.76 1.20 -11.77
C GLY A 112 15.99 -0.07 -11.37
N LYS A 113 15.00 0.03 -10.45
CA LYS A 113 14.21 -1.14 -9.99
C LYS A 113 13.66 -1.99 -11.12
N SER A 114 12.92 -1.38 -12.04
CA SER A 114 12.28 -2.10 -13.16
C SER A 114 13.32 -2.71 -14.11
N THR A 115 14.47 -2.06 -14.30
CA THR A 115 15.58 -2.59 -15.10
C THR A 115 16.18 -3.84 -14.46
N ILE A 116 16.47 -3.77 -13.15
CA ILE A 116 17.02 -4.92 -12.39
C ILE A 116 16.00 -6.04 -12.33
N ALA A 117 14.72 -5.73 -12.07
CA ALA A 117 13.63 -6.70 -12.07
C ALA A 117 13.52 -7.45 -13.40
N ASN A 118 13.56 -6.73 -14.52
CA ASN A 118 13.50 -7.32 -15.86
C ASN A 118 14.74 -8.20 -16.18
N LEU A 119 15.93 -7.78 -15.79
CA LEU A 119 17.13 -8.59 -15.96
C LEU A 119 17.10 -9.88 -15.13
N LEU A 120 16.62 -9.77 -13.89
CA LEU A 120 16.44 -10.93 -13.01
C LEU A 120 15.39 -11.89 -13.58
N GLU A 121 14.25 -11.37 -14.05
CA GLU A 121 13.23 -12.20 -14.67
C GLU A 121 13.75 -12.94 -15.88
N LYS A 122 14.47 -12.24 -16.79
CA LYS A 122 15.09 -12.87 -17.97
C LYS A 122 16.00 -14.03 -17.57
N ARG A 123 16.82 -13.85 -16.54
CA ARG A 123 17.72 -14.90 -16.06
C ARG A 123 16.95 -16.09 -15.49
N LEU A 124 15.98 -15.84 -14.59
CA LEU A 124 15.15 -16.88 -14.01
C LEU A 124 14.34 -17.63 -15.09
N HIS A 125 13.82 -16.91 -16.08
CA HIS A 125 13.10 -17.50 -17.21
C HIS A 125 14.02 -18.42 -18.04
N ALA A 126 15.26 -17.98 -18.31
CA ALA A 126 16.25 -18.82 -19.01
C ALA A 126 16.64 -20.09 -18.22
N GLU A 127 16.50 -20.05 -16.89
CA GLU A 127 16.67 -21.20 -15.99
C GLU A 127 15.39 -22.04 -15.85
N GLY A 128 14.35 -21.79 -16.67
CA GLY A 128 13.08 -22.52 -16.64
C GLY A 128 12.18 -22.18 -15.46
N LYS A 129 12.41 -21.07 -14.75
CA LYS A 129 11.58 -20.67 -13.64
C LYS A 129 10.34 -19.90 -14.08
N HIS A 130 9.23 -20.15 -13.41
CA HIS A 130 7.96 -19.49 -13.64
C HIS A 130 7.88 -18.19 -12.81
N THR A 131 7.96 -17.06 -13.48
CA THR A 131 8.04 -15.73 -12.86
C THR A 131 6.88 -14.84 -13.27
N TYR A 132 6.65 -13.76 -12.51
CA TYR A 132 5.77 -12.67 -12.90
C TYR A 132 6.24 -11.34 -12.30
N ILE A 133 6.32 -10.28 -13.14
CA ILE A 133 6.66 -8.94 -12.69
C ILE A 133 5.40 -8.12 -12.44
N LEU A 134 5.30 -7.52 -11.26
CA LEU A 134 4.34 -6.50 -10.90
C LEU A 134 5.07 -5.14 -10.86
N ASP A 135 5.04 -4.41 -11.97
CA ASP A 135 5.63 -3.08 -12.07
C ASP A 135 4.63 -1.98 -11.71
N GLY A 136 5.08 -0.95 -10.99
CA GLY A 136 4.23 0.08 -10.45
C GLY A 136 3.47 0.90 -11.50
N ASP A 137 4.04 1.12 -12.68
CA ASP A 137 3.37 1.84 -13.75
C ASP A 137 2.38 0.94 -14.48
N ASN A 138 2.80 -0.29 -14.80
CA ASN A 138 1.94 -1.26 -15.51
C ASN A 138 0.66 -1.57 -14.73
N ILE A 139 0.76 -1.75 -13.42
CA ILE A 139 -0.39 -2.00 -12.55
C ILE A 139 -1.39 -0.83 -12.56
N ARG A 140 -0.92 0.40 -12.73
CA ARG A 140 -1.78 1.59 -12.81
C ARG A 140 -2.55 1.72 -14.12
N HIS A 141 -2.18 1.01 -15.17
CA HIS A 141 -2.98 0.94 -16.40
C HIS A 141 -4.19 -0.02 -16.29
N GLY A 142 -4.18 -0.92 -15.33
CA GLY A 142 -5.22 -1.92 -15.11
C GLY A 142 -5.77 -1.92 -13.69
N LEU A 143 -5.21 -2.80 -12.85
CA LEU A 143 -5.68 -3.11 -11.49
C LEU A 143 -5.90 -1.86 -10.61
N ASN A 144 -5.05 -0.86 -10.72
CA ASN A 144 -5.05 0.32 -9.86
C ASN A 144 -5.27 1.64 -10.64
N ARG A 145 -5.95 1.57 -11.80
CA ARG A 145 -6.22 2.75 -12.64
C ARG A 145 -7.16 3.76 -11.96
N ASP A 146 -7.96 3.30 -11.00
CA ASP A 146 -8.88 4.09 -10.18
C ASP A 146 -8.18 4.88 -9.07
N LEU A 147 -6.90 4.55 -8.79
CA LEU A 147 -6.13 5.16 -7.70
C LEU A 147 -5.30 6.35 -8.19
N GLY A 148 -5.46 7.49 -7.50
CA GLY A 148 -4.63 8.67 -7.69
C GLY A 148 -3.25 8.56 -6.99
N PHE A 149 -2.67 9.74 -6.66
CA PHE A 149 -1.35 9.86 -6.02
C PHE A 149 -1.41 10.41 -4.60
N THR A 150 -2.60 10.46 -3.98
CA THR A 150 -2.76 10.81 -2.57
C THR A 150 -2.10 9.76 -1.68
N GLU A 151 -1.82 10.08 -0.43
CA GLU A 151 -1.24 9.14 0.53
C GLU A 151 -2.14 7.91 0.71
N ALA A 152 -3.46 8.12 0.88
CA ALA A 152 -4.44 7.05 0.97
C ALA A 152 -4.46 6.14 -0.27
N ALA A 153 -4.42 6.74 -1.47
CA ALA A 153 -4.38 5.98 -2.72
C ALA A 153 -3.08 5.16 -2.86
N ARG A 154 -1.96 5.64 -2.31
CA ARG A 154 -0.70 4.89 -2.31
C ARG A 154 -0.75 3.70 -1.36
N VAL A 155 -1.27 3.88 -0.16
CA VAL A 155 -1.46 2.78 0.80
C VAL A 155 -2.36 1.70 0.19
N GLU A 156 -3.47 2.09 -0.43
CA GLU A 156 -4.37 1.15 -1.12
C GLU A 156 -3.71 0.48 -2.33
N ASN A 157 -2.88 1.22 -3.08
CA ASN A 157 -2.09 0.65 -4.17
C ASN A 157 -1.15 -0.46 -3.67
N ILE A 158 -0.41 -0.21 -2.59
CA ILE A 158 0.49 -1.21 -1.98
C ILE A 158 -0.32 -2.40 -1.44
N ARG A 159 -1.46 -2.15 -0.82
CA ARG A 159 -2.34 -3.21 -0.32
C ARG A 159 -2.78 -4.15 -1.44
N ARG A 160 -3.35 -3.59 -2.53
CA ARG A 160 -3.82 -4.41 -3.67
C ARG A 160 -2.68 -5.22 -4.30
N VAL A 161 -1.53 -4.59 -4.49
CA VAL A 161 -0.35 -5.27 -5.06
C VAL A 161 0.16 -6.39 -4.16
N ALA A 162 0.19 -6.19 -2.84
CA ALA A 162 0.59 -7.22 -1.89
C ALA A 162 -0.35 -8.43 -1.91
N GLU A 163 -1.67 -8.20 -2.00
CA GLU A 163 -2.65 -9.29 -2.13
C GLU A 163 -2.49 -10.06 -3.45
N VAL A 164 -2.32 -9.36 -4.57
CA VAL A 164 -2.08 -10.02 -5.87
C VAL A 164 -0.76 -10.79 -5.84
N ALA A 165 0.31 -10.21 -5.30
CA ALA A 165 1.59 -10.91 -5.16
C ALA A 165 1.45 -12.17 -4.29
N LYS A 166 0.66 -12.11 -3.20
CA LYS A 166 0.35 -13.26 -2.35
C LYS A 166 -0.36 -14.38 -3.12
N LEU A 167 -1.36 -14.03 -3.93
CA LEU A 167 -2.09 -15.02 -4.74
C LEU A 167 -1.18 -15.67 -5.79
N LEU A 168 -0.30 -14.91 -6.42
CA LEU A 168 0.67 -15.43 -7.39
C LEU A 168 1.72 -16.33 -6.73
N VAL A 169 2.20 -15.99 -5.52
CA VAL A 169 3.08 -16.85 -4.72
C VAL A 169 2.35 -18.12 -4.31
N ASP A 170 1.07 -18.04 -3.95
CA ASP A 170 0.25 -19.23 -3.65
C ASP A 170 0.05 -20.10 -4.89
N ALA A 171 0.00 -19.50 -6.09
CA ALA A 171 0.00 -20.24 -7.37
C ALA A 171 1.35 -20.91 -7.69
N GLY A 172 2.37 -20.77 -6.85
CA GLY A 172 3.69 -21.37 -7.00
C GLY A 172 4.67 -20.56 -7.84
N LEU A 173 4.41 -19.25 -8.08
CA LEU A 173 5.26 -18.39 -8.89
C LEU A 173 6.33 -17.66 -8.06
N ILE A 174 7.43 -17.29 -8.71
CA ILE A 174 8.37 -16.29 -8.20
C ILE A 174 7.88 -14.93 -8.69
N VAL A 175 7.45 -14.09 -7.74
CA VAL A 175 6.86 -12.78 -8.04
C VAL A 175 7.89 -11.68 -7.77
N ILE A 176 8.10 -10.82 -8.77
CA ILE A 176 9.02 -9.70 -8.69
C ILE A 176 8.19 -8.41 -8.66
N VAL A 177 8.21 -7.70 -7.55
CA VAL A 177 7.45 -6.46 -7.35
C VAL A 177 8.40 -5.27 -7.42
N ALA A 178 8.14 -4.29 -8.29
CA ALA A 178 8.99 -3.10 -8.47
C ALA A 178 8.20 -1.82 -8.16
N PHE A 179 8.30 -1.34 -6.91
CA PHE A 179 7.57 -0.17 -6.40
C PHE A 179 8.47 0.78 -5.61
N ILE A 180 8.10 2.06 -5.53
CA ILE A 180 8.84 3.04 -4.72
C ILE A 180 8.73 2.66 -3.24
N SER A 181 7.54 2.36 -2.72
CA SER A 181 7.20 1.97 -1.34
C SER A 181 8.12 2.58 -0.26
N PRO A 182 8.09 3.94 -0.10
CA PRO A 182 9.10 4.64 0.68
C PRO A 182 8.97 4.42 2.19
N TYR A 183 7.76 4.15 2.66
CA TYR A 183 7.48 4.05 4.09
C TYR A 183 7.65 2.62 4.61
N ARG A 184 8.37 2.50 5.74
CA ARG A 184 8.59 1.21 6.40
C ARG A 184 7.27 0.51 6.76
N ALA A 185 6.28 1.27 7.22
CA ALA A 185 4.96 0.73 7.58
C ALA A 185 4.26 0.08 6.39
N GLU A 186 4.33 0.68 5.19
CA GLU A 186 3.78 0.12 3.95
C GLU A 186 4.46 -1.20 3.58
N ARG A 187 5.80 -1.26 3.68
CA ARG A 187 6.56 -2.48 3.38
C ARG A 187 6.32 -3.59 4.40
N GLN A 188 6.19 -3.24 5.69
CA GLN A 188 5.78 -4.19 6.72
C GLN A 188 4.38 -4.73 6.48
N PHE A 189 3.46 -3.86 6.09
CA PHE A 189 2.11 -4.25 5.70
C PHE A 189 2.13 -5.17 4.48
N ALA A 190 2.90 -4.84 3.44
CA ALA A 190 3.05 -5.67 2.25
C ALA A 190 3.64 -7.07 2.57
N ARG A 191 4.52 -7.16 3.56
CA ARG A 191 5.11 -8.42 4.05
C ARG A 191 4.12 -9.28 4.83
N SER A 192 3.17 -8.67 5.55
CA SER A 192 2.33 -9.37 6.53
C SER A 192 1.50 -10.55 5.98
N PRO A 193 1.07 -10.59 4.70
CA PRO A 193 0.33 -11.72 4.15
C PRO A 193 1.20 -12.95 3.83
N PHE A 194 2.53 -12.82 3.87
CA PHE A 194 3.47 -13.88 3.47
C PHE A 194 4.00 -14.66 4.66
N GLY A 195 4.31 -15.93 4.44
CA GLY A 195 4.94 -16.79 5.42
C GLY A 195 6.44 -16.47 5.63
N PRO A 196 7.07 -17.08 6.65
CA PRO A 196 8.50 -16.92 6.90
C PRO A 196 9.34 -17.27 5.66
N GLY A 197 10.27 -16.35 5.29
CA GLY A 197 11.17 -16.56 4.15
C GLY A 197 10.55 -16.39 2.76
N GLU A 198 9.25 -16.13 2.64
CA GLU A 198 8.58 -15.95 1.34
C GLU A 198 8.69 -14.54 0.79
N PHE A 199 8.85 -13.55 1.63
CA PHE A 199 8.96 -12.14 1.24
C PHE A 199 10.39 -11.64 1.43
N ILE A 200 11.05 -11.32 0.33
CA ILE A 200 12.42 -10.81 0.30
C ILE A 200 12.36 -9.35 -0.15
N GLU A 201 12.72 -8.43 0.76
CA GLU A 201 12.80 -7.00 0.45
C GLU A 201 14.19 -6.67 -0.11
N VAL A 202 14.20 -6.07 -1.30
CA VAL A 202 15.41 -5.64 -2.01
C VAL A 202 15.41 -4.12 -2.14
N PHE A 203 16.31 -3.47 -1.44
CA PHE A 203 16.47 -2.02 -1.54
C PHE A 203 17.48 -1.66 -2.63
N VAL A 204 17.04 -0.91 -3.64
CA VAL A 204 17.91 -0.39 -4.70
C VAL A 204 18.42 0.98 -4.26
N ASP A 205 19.61 0.99 -3.65
CA ASP A 205 20.25 2.16 -3.06
C ASP A 205 21.03 2.96 -4.12
N THR A 206 20.28 3.67 -4.96
CA THR A 206 20.88 4.59 -5.94
C THR A 206 20.85 6.01 -5.37
N PRO A 207 21.97 6.76 -5.41
CA PRO A 207 22.02 8.15 -4.95
C PRO A 207 20.97 9.01 -5.64
N LEU A 208 20.42 10.00 -4.92
CA LEU A 208 19.37 10.88 -5.42
C LEU A 208 19.84 11.64 -6.68
N GLU A 209 21.07 12.13 -6.68
CA GLU A 209 21.67 12.87 -7.78
C GLU A 209 21.67 12.04 -9.07
N GLU A 210 21.95 10.74 -8.95
CA GLU A 210 21.94 9.84 -10.10
C GLU A 210 20.50 9.52 -10.56
N CYS A 211 19.56 9.41 -9.63
CA CYS A 211 18.14 9.27 -9.97
C CYS A 211 17.60 10.51 -10.69
N GLU A 212 17.99 11.70 -10.24
CA GLU A 212 17.64 12.97 -10.88
C GLU A 212 18.30 13.13 -12.25
N ARG A 213 19.56 12.74 -12.38
CA ARG A 213 20.29 12.78 -13.66
C ARG A 213 19.61 11.90 -14.72
N ARG A 214 19.16 10.73 -14.31
CA ARG A 214 18.44 9.79 -15.20
C ARG A 214 17.06 10.29 -15.58
N ASP A 215 16.31 10.83 -14.62
CA ASP A 215 14.93 11.34 -14.70
C ASP A 215 14.09 10.82 -15.87
N ALA A 216 14.14 9.51 -16.11
CA ALA A 216 13.55 8.84 -17.27
C ALA A 216 12.05 9.15 -17.50
N LYS A 217 11.37 9.64 -16.47
CA LYS A 217 9.93 9.99 -16.48
C LYS A 217 9.67 11.49 -16.39
N GLY A 218 10.71 12.32 -16.33
CA GLY A 218 10.58 13.79 -16.15
C GLY A 218 9.94 14.19 -14.82
N LEU A 219 9.93 13.29 -13.81
CA LEU A 219 9.27 13.54 -12.55
C LEU A 219 10.02 14.56 -11.69
N TYR A 220 11.34 14.48 -11.66
CA TYR A 220 12.18 15.41 -10.92
C TYR A 220 12.16 16.79 -11.55
N ALA A 221 12.18 16.88 -12.88
CA ALA A 221 12.02 18.14 -13.61
C ALA A 221 10.67 18.80 -13.32
N LYS A 222 9.57 18.04 -13.27
CA LYS A 222 8.22 18.55 -12.92
C LYS A 222 8.14 19.07 -11.49
N VAL A 223 8.80 18.43 -10.54
CA VAL A 223 8.86 18.87 -9.14
C VAL A 223 9.62 20.17 -9.01
N ARG A 224 10.78 20.30 -9.66
CA ARG A 224 11.57 21.55 -9.67
C ARG A 224 10.82 22.74 -10.27
N ARG A 225 9.92 22.49 -11.24
CA ARG A 225 9.03 23.51 -11.83
C ARG A 225 7.80 23.83 -10.97
N GLY A 226 7.67 23.23 -9.77
CA GLY A 226 6.51 23.46 -8.90
C GLY A 226 5.19 22.81 -9.36
N SER A 227 5.20 22.05 -10.47
CA SER A 227 4.02 21.42 -11.04
C SER A 227 3.52 20.21 -10.22
N TYR A 228 4.32 19.72 -9.28
CA TYR A 228 3.96 18.66 -8.33
C TYR A 228 4.32 19.10 -6.91
N ARG A 229 3.32 19.26 -6.05
CA ARG A 229 3.52 19.72 -4.67
C ARG A 229 4.21 18.72 -3.76
N THR A 230 4.25 17.43 -4.10
CA THR A 230 4.90 16.40 -3.26
C THR A 230 5.26 15.16 -4.07
N LEU A 231 6.55 14.98 -4.35
CA LEU A 231 7.07 13.63 -4.57
C LEU A 231 7.51 13.06 -3.22
N PRO A 232 7.10 11.85 -2.83
CA PRO A 232 7.56 11.22 -1.59
C PRO A 232 9.07 11.06 -1.53
N ALA A 233 9.75 11.05 -2.68
CA ALA A 233 11.21 11.02 -2.77
C ALA A 233 11.90 12.24 -2.18
N PHE A 234 11.23 13.41 -2.14
CA PHE A 234 11.80 14.64 -1.56
C PHE A 234 11.43 14.87 -0.10
N THR A 235 10.30 14.32 0.35
CA THR A 235 9.80 14.53 1.72
C THR A 235 9.98 13.32 2.62
N ALA A 236 10.06 12.12 2.05
CA ALA A 236 10.37 10.92 2.80
C ALA A 236 11.90 10.77 2.84
N THR A 237 12.50 11.18 3.94
CA THR A 237 13.72 10.54 4.41
C THR A 237 13.41 9.05 4.41
N MET A 238 13.77 8.33 3.33
CA MET A 238 13.70 6.88 3.32
C MET A 238 14.37 6.46 4.61
N ASN A 239 13.63 5.79 5.50
CA ASN A 239 14.07 5.52 6.85
C ASN A 239 15.33 4.64 6.77
N ARG A 240 16.51 5.31 6.66
CA ARG A 240 17.85 4.73 6.47
C ARG A 240 18.33 3.87 7.65
N ARG A 241 17.48 3.68 8.67
CA ARG A 241 17.83 2.87 9.82
C ARG A 241 17.44 1.42 9.62
N ASN A 242 18.15 0.73 8.76
CA ASN A 242 18.64 -0.64 8.90
C ASN A 242 19.39 -0.99 7.62
N ARG A 243 20.67 -0.62 7.59
CA ARG A 243 21.64 -1.22 6.67
C ARG A 243 21.82 -2.69 7.06
N ARG A 244 20.90 -3.55 6.73
CA ARG A 244 21.25 -4.94 6.50
C ARG A 244 21.82 -4.97 5.09
N LYS A 245 23.15 -4.98 4.99
CA LYS A 245 23.84 -5.44 3.79
C LYS A 245 23.25 -6.81 3.50
N PHE A 246 22.59 -6.98 2.36
CA PHE A 246 22.30 -8.30 1.83
C PHE A 246 23.65 -8.88 1.42
N ILE A 247 24.23 -9.69 2.29
CA ILE A 247 25.30 -10.62 1.93
C ILE A 247 24.53 -11.76 1.25
N PHE A 248 24.75 -11.95 -0.05
CA PHE A 248 24.42 -13.20 -0.70
C PHE A 248 25.33 -14.26 -0.10
N GLU A 249 24.89 -14.98 0.93
CA GLU A 249 25.51 -16.25 1.28
C GLU A 249 25.12 -17.22 0.17
N ARG A 250 26.08 -17.58 -0.67
CA ARG A 250 26.06 -18.80 -1.43
C ARG A 250 25.95 -19.93 -0.38
N GLN A 251 24.85 -20.61 -0.33
CA GLN A 251 24.81 -21.98 0.15
C GLN A 251 25.28 -22.83 -1.03
N ASP A 252 26.46 -23.39 -0.89
CA ASP A 252 27.01 -24.42 -1.77
C ASP A 252 26.13 -25.68 -1.75
#